data_891d9889b409c2331a20fbed75418fe8
#
_entry.id   891d9889b409c2331a20fbed75418fe8
#
_cell.length_a   1.000
_cell.length_b   1.000
_cell.length_c   1.000
_cell.angle_alpha   90.00
_cell.angle_beta   90.00
_cell.angle_gamma   90.00
#
_symmetry.space_group_name_H-M   'P 1'
#
loop_
_entity.id
_entity.type
_entity.pdbx_description
1 polymer ?
#
loop_
_entity_poly.entity_id
_entity_poly.type
_entity_poly.pdbx_seq_one_letter_code
_entity_poly.pdbx_strand_id
1 'polypeptide(L)'
;MTLRHIITPLLLLLLYVGQGRTMAQSKPLAADSITICQLLSEGSRQPAGTCLPLFYARKFLGRPYVAHTLEGNDPEQLVVNTRQLDCITLVENVVALTRCTQQHTPTYRAFKHALIDMRYRGGILRGYTSRLHYFTDWILENSRSGLVTEIQQPQSVFSAVQKVSVSYMSTHPQSYEALKKHPEYVSRIRETEQNLSGMKFCYIPKSAVGNSKLLRQAVNDGDIIAITCNKPGLDIAHLGFAVWKTDGLHLLNASQLHKKVVEEPMTLYRYLQKHLSHTGIRIIRINK
;
A
#
# COMPACT_ATOMS: atom_id res chain seq x y z
N MET A 1 -40.58 -40.58 80.46
CA MET A 1 -39.34 -39.85 80.15
C MET A 1 -39.27 -39.73 78.68
N THR A 2 -39.66 -38.60 78.12
CA THR A 2 -39.73 -38.36 76.69
C THR A 2 -39.03 -37.04 76.43
N LEU A 3 -37.86 -37.17 75.68
CA LEU A 3 -37.01 -36.04 75.29
C LEU A 3 -37.64 -35.36 74.09
N ARG A 4 -38.04 -34.12 74.22
CA ARG A 4 -38.56 -33.27 73.10
C ARG A 4 -37.33 -32.61 72.41
N HIS A 5 -37.09 -32.95 71.15
CA HIS A 5 -36.14 -32.23 70.28
C HIS A 5 -36.75 -30.93 69.76
N ILE A 6 -36.15 -29.82 70.12
CA ILE A 6 -36.48 -28.49 69.57
C ILE A 6 -35.70 -28.37 68.25
N ILE A 7 -36.44 -28.27 67.16
CA ILE A 7 -35.85 -27.98 65.81
C ILE A 7 -35.96 -26.48 65.63
N THR A 8 -34.79 -25.82 65.54
CA THR A 8 -34.67 -24.41 65.21
C THR A 8 -34.63 -24.26 63.70
N PRO A 9 -35.45 -23.43 63.04
CA PRO A 9 -35.31 -23.23 61.57
C PRO A 9 -34.15 -22.29 61.27
N LEU A 10 -33.20 -22.79 60.49
CA LEU A 10 -32.09 -22.03 59.94
C LEU A 10 -32.59 -21.16 58.79
N LEU A 11 -32.60 -19.86 58.99
CA LEU A 11 -33.01 -18.86 57.99
C LEU A 11 -31.85 -18.70 56.98
N LEU A 12 -32.00 -19.29 55.78
CA LEU A 12 -31.02 -19.09 54.67
C LEU A 12 -31.24 -17.70 54.06
N LEU A 13 -30.36 -16.78 54.38
CA LEU A 13 -30.29 -15.46 53.74
C LEU A 13 -29.61 -15.63 52.35
N LEU A 14 -30.40 -15.66 51.28
CA LEU A 14 -29.92 -15.63 49.90
C LEU A 14 -29.37 -14.23 49.61
N LEU A 15 -28.05 -14.05 49.70
CA LEU A 15 -27.33 -12.91 49.17
C LEU A 15 -27.37 -12.96 47.63
N TYR A 16 -28.25 -12.17 47.03
CA TYR A 16 -28.26 -11.90 45.62
C TYR A 16 -27.02 -11.03 45.29
N VAL A 17 -25.90 -11.68 44.90
CA VAL A 17 -24.76 -10.98 44.33
C VAL A 17 -25.17 -10.59 42.91
N GLY A 18 -25.61 -9.34 42.75
CA GLY A 18 -25.81 -8.73 41.46
C GLY A 18 -24.49 -8.77 40.66
N GLN A 19 -24.42 -9.66 39.70
CA GLN A 19 -23.36 -9.61 38.69
C GLN A 19 -23.51 -8.32 37.88
N GLY A 20 -22.84 -7.27 38.34
CA GLY A 20 -22.61 -6.10 37.54
C GLY A 20 -21.88 -6.53 36.26
N ARG A 21 -22.57 -6.60 35.14
CA ARG A 21 -21.98 -6.67 33.83
C ARG A 21 -21.12 -5.43 33.69
N THR A 22 -19.83 -5.55 33.97
CA THR A 22 -18.82 -4.60 33.52
C THR A 22 -18.90 -4.57 31.99
N MET A 23 -19.53 -3.54 31.45
CA MET A 23 -19.43 -3.20 30.05
C MET A 23 -17.95 -3.11 29.75
N ALA A 24 -17.45 -4.06 28.97
CA ALA A 24 -16.07 -4.03 28.50
C ALA A 24 -15.91 -2.68 27.78
N GLN A 25 -15.17 -1.78 28.41
CA GLN A 25 -14.81 -0.49 27.84
C GLN A 25 -14.10 -0.79 26.52
N SER A 26 -14.78 -0.53 25.39
CA SER A 26 -14.19 -0.70 24.07
C SER A 26 -12.90 0.10 24.05
N LYS A 27 -11.75 -0.57 23.83
CA LYS A 27 -10.47 0.13 23.64
C LYS A 27 -10.70 1.23 22.61
N PRO A 28 -10.29 2.47 22.88
CA PRO A 28 -10.43 3.54 21.90
C PRO A 28 -9.77 3.09 20.58
N LEU A 29 -10.47 3.30 19.45
CA LEU A 29 -9.94 2.99 18.15
C LEU A 29 -8.58 3.69 17.98
N ALA A 30 -7.57 2.99 17.45
CA ALA A 30 -6.28 3.60 17.15
C ALA A 30 -6.45 4.79 16.19
N ALA A 31 -5.62 5.82 16.32
CA ALA A 31 -5.72 7.04 15.51
C ALA A 31 -5.80 6.77 14.00
N ASP A 32 -5.08 5.74 13.52
CA ASP A 32 -5.12 5.34 12.12
C ASP A 32 -6.48 4.78 11.71
N SER A 33 -7.15 3.99 12.57
CA SER A 33 -8.49 3.47 12.27
C SER A 33 -9.55 4.56 12.22
N ILE A 34 -9.47 5.57 13.09
CA ILE A 34 -10.35 6.74 13.06
C ILE A 34 -10.15 7.50 11.74
N THR A 35 -8.89 7.77 11.39
CA THR A 35 -8.54 8.45 10.13
C THR A 35 -9.08 7.68 8.91
N ILE A 36 -8.90 6.36 8.86
CA ILE A 36 -9.41 5.53 7.75
C ILE A 36 -10.93 5.57 7.67
N CYS A 37 -11.65 5.44 8.80
CA CYS A 37 -13.11 5.53 8.80
C CYS A 37 -13.61 6.90 8.32
N GLN A 38 -12.97 7.99 8.72
CA GLN A 38 -13.28 9.35 8.24
C GLN A 38 -13.06 9.46 6.73
N LEU A 39 -11.91 9.03 6.22
CA LEU A 39 -11.58 9.07 4.79
C LEU A 39 -12.58 8.25 3.96
N LEU A 40 -12.94 7.04 4.41
CA LEU A 40 -13.93 6.21 3.74
C LEU A 40 -15.32 6.87 3.72
N SER A 41 -15.74 7.48 4.84
CA SER A 41 -16.98 8.25 4.91
C SER A 41 -16.97 9.45 3.94
N GLU A 42 -15.86 10.16 3.84
CA GLU A 42 -15.70 11.27 2.89
C GLU A 42 -15.72 10.78 1.43
N GLY A 43 -15.02 9.70 1.13
CA GLY A 43 -14.99 9.11 -0.21
C GLY A 43 -16.35 8.61 -0.68
N SER A 44 -17.13 7.99 0.21
CA SER A 44 -18.48 7.51 -0.11
C SER A 44 -19.48 8.63 -0.45
N ARG A 45 -19.15 9.87 -0.10
CA ARG A 45 -19.98 11.06 -0.43
C ARG A 45 -19.49 11.79 -1.66
N GLN A 46 -18.43 11.32 -2.32
CA GLN A 46 -17.94 12.00 -3.54
C GLN A 46 -18.92 11.80 -4.69
N PRO A 47 -19.09 12.82 -5.54
CA PRO A 47 -19.90 12.72 -6.75
C PRO A 47 -19.41 11.58 -7.67
N ALA A 48 -20.34 11.00 -8.43
CA ALA A 48 -19.99 10.06 -9.49
C ALA A 48 -18.99 10.68 -10.46
N GLY A 49 -17.98 9.92 -10.89
CA GLY A 49 -16.92 10.40 -11.77
C GLY A 49 -15.73 11.05 -11.07
N THR A 50 -15.78 11.23 -9.75
CA THR A 50 -14.60 11.69 -9.00
C THR A 50 -13.43 10.72 -9.19
N CYS A 51 -12.25 11.24 -9.48
CA CYS A 51 -11.01 10.47 -9.49
C CYS A 51 -10.64 10.11 -8.03
N LEU A 52 -11.18 9.00 -7.52
CA LEU A 52 -10.98 8.57 -6.14
C LEU A 52 -9.49 8.40 -5.77
N PRO A 53 -8.61 7.85 -6.63
CA PRO A 53 -7.19 7.77 -6.30
C PRO A 53 -6.57 9.14 -5.98
N LEU A 54 -6.83 10.17 -6.78
CA LEU A 54 -6.33 11.52 -6.49
C LEU A 54 -7.03 12.16 -5.30
N PHE A 55 -8.34 11.95 -5.14
CA PHE A 55 -9.05 12.41 -3.96
C PHE A 55 -8.37 11.91 -2.69
N TYR A 56 -8.11 10.61 -2.59
CA TYR A 56 -7.47 10.03 -1.42
C TYR A 56 -5.99 10.40 -1.28
N ALA A 57 -5.22 10.38 -2.37
CA ALA A 57 -3.81 10.74 -2.33
C ALA A 57 -3.61 12.17 -1.78
N ARG A 58 -4.48 13.11 -2.14
CA ARG A 58 -4.46 14.49 -1.65
C ARG A 58 -4.77 14.63 -0.16
N LYS A 59 -5.51 13.67 0.43
CA LYS A 59 -5.75 13.64 1.89
C LYS A 59 -4.48 13.35 2.70
N PHE A 60 -3.45 12.83 2.05
CA PHE A 60 -2.16 12.55 2.68
C PHE A 60 -1.12 13.66 2.48
N LEU A 61 -1.42 14.73 1.73
CA LEU A 61 -0.49 15.84 1.52
C LEU A 61 0.04 16.39 2.84
N GLY A 62 1.35 16.64 2.90
CA GLY A 62 2.05 17.13 4.08
C GLY A 62 2.41 16.05 5.12
N ARG A 63 1.90 14.81 5.01
CA ARG A 63 2.30 13.71 5.91
C ARG A 63 3.80 13.42 5.77
N PRO A 64 4.53 13.20 6.87
CA PRO A 64 5.96 12.91 6.83
C PRO A 64 6.31 11.69 5.98
N TYR A 65 7.40 11.79 5.21
CA TYR A 65 8.05 10.65 4.60
C TYR A 65 8.87 9.90 5.64
N VAL A 66 8.58 8.64 5.84
CA VAL A 66 9.36 7.73 6.69
C VAL A 66 9.48 6.38 5.99
N ALA A 67 10.70 5.98 5.66
CA ALA A 67 10.97 4.67 5.09
C ALA A 67 10.87 3.56 6.15
N HIS A 68 10.68 2.33 5.69
CA HIS A 68 10.71 1.13 6.53
C HIS A 68 9.63 1.06 7.62
N THR A 69 8.51 1.74 7.46
CA THR A 69 7.41 1.71 8.45
C THR A 69 6.72 0.35 8.54
N LEU A 70 6.95 -0.56 7.59
CA LEU A 70 6.46 -1.94 7.61
C LEU A 70 7.42 -2.91 8.31
N GLU A 71 8.65 -2.49 8.58
CA GLU A 71 9.66 -3.29 9.26
C GLU A 71 9.50 -3.15 10.78
N GLY A 72 9.88 -4.12 11.55
CA GLY A 72 9.89 -4.01 13.02
C GLY A 72 8.94 -4.94 13.74
N ASN A 73 8.06 -5.65 13.02
CA ASN A 73 7.25 -6.72 13.60
C ASN A 73 7.91 -8.08 13.36
N ASP A 74 8.07 -8.84 14.43
CA ASP A 74 8.56 -10.20 14.39
C ASP A 74 7.74 -11.04 15.38
N PRO A 75 6.85 -11.92 14.90
CA PRO A 75 6.57 -12.22 13.48
C PRO A 75 5.90 -11.08 12.70
N GLU A 76 5.94 -11.19 11.38
CA GLU A 76 5.28 -10.25 10.44
C GLU A 76 3.82 -10.03 10.81
N GLN A 77 3.38 -8.75 10.84
CA GLN A 77 2.02 -8.35 11.12
C GLN A 77 1.55 -7.30 10.11
N LEU A 78 0.24 -7.20 9.93
CA LEU A 78 -0.32 -6.12 9.14
C LEU A 78 -0.09 -4.77 9.82
N VAL A 79 0.68 -3.92 9.19
CA VAL A 79 0.85 -2.51 9.61
C VAL A 79 -0.13 -1.63 8.85
N VAL A 80 -0.91 -0.83 9.59
CA VAL A 80 -1.69 0.29 9.09
C VAL A 80 -1.07 1.56 9.64
N ASN A 81 -0.58 2.43 8.76
CA ASN A 81 0.02 3.70 9.13
C ASN A 81 -0.44 4.77 8.13
N THR A 82 -1.19 5.77 8.64
CA THR A 82 -1.67 6.92 7.87
C THR A 82 -0.91 8.20 8.19
N ARG A 83 0.01 8.15 9.13
CA ARG A 83 0.72 9.33 9.68
C ARG A 83 2.12 9.50 9.11
N GLN A 84 2.76 8.40 8.73
CA GLN A 84 4.12 8.33 8.20
C GLN A 84 4.12 7.38 7.03
N LEU A 85 4.53 7.84 5.85
CA LEU A 85 4.37 7.12 4.60
C LEU A 85 5.68 7.13 3.83
N ASP A 86 5.98 6.03 3.17
CA ASP A 86 6.88 5.96 2.04
C ASP A 86 6.09 5.83 0.72
N CYS A 87 6.78 5.67 -0.40
CA CYS A 87 6.12 5.65 -1.70
C CYS A 87 5.17 4.46 -1.87
N ILE A 88 5.54 3.26 -1.37
CA ILE A 88 4.68 2.08 -1.50
C ILE A 88 3.50 2.13 -0.52
N THR A 89 3.72 2.54 0.72
CA THR A 89 2.64 2.62 1.72
C THR A 89 1.63 3.71 1.39
N LEU A 90 2.05 4.82 0.75
CA LEU A 90 1.12 5.80 0.17
C LEU A 90 0.24 5.16 -0.90
N VAL A 91 0.85 4.45 -1.87
CA VAL A 91 0.11 3.77 -2.94
C VAL A 91 -0.89 2.77 -2.36
N GLU A 92 -0.46 1.90 -1.46
CA GLU A 92 -1.32 0.86 -0.88
C GLU A 92 -2.49 1.45 -0.07
N ASN A 93 -2.26 2.49 0.74
CA ASN A 93 -3.34 3.16 1.46
C ASN A 93 -4.38 3.75 0.51
N VAL A 94 -3.94 4.42 -0.55
CA VAL A 94 -4.83 5.04 -1.55
C VAL A 94 -5.61 3.98 -2.33
N VAL A 95 -4.95 2.91 -2.77
CA VAL A 95 -5.60 1.80 -3.49
C VAL A 95 -6.64 1.11 -2.61
N ALA A 96 -6.31 0.82 -1.33
CA ALA A 96 -7.26 0.21 -0.39
C ALA A 96 -8.49 1.09 -0.14
N LEU A 97 -8.30 2.40 0.09
CA LEU A 97 -9.39 3.35 0.25
C LEU A 97 -10.26 3.43 -1.01
N THR A 98 -9.64 3.50 -2.19
CA THR A 98 -10.34 3.53 -3.49
C THR A 98 -11.19 2.28 -3.67
N ARG A 99 -10.60 1.09 -3.47
CA ARG A 99 -11.31 -0.19 -3.59
C ARG A 99 -12.51 -0.28 -2.64
N CYS A 100 -12.32 0.05 -1.35
CA CYS A 100 -13.41 0.02 -0.36
C CYS A 100 -14.58 0.93 -0.76
N THR A 101 -14.28 2.11 -1.31
CA THR A 101 -15.31 3.04 -1.78
C THR A 101 -16.03 2.52 -3.02
N GLN A 102 -15.30 2.02 -4.01
CA GLN A 102 -15.87 1.42 -5.24
C GLN A 102 -16.75 0.21 -4.94
N GLN A 103 -16.37 -0.60 -3.97
CA GLN A 103 -17.12 -1.79 -3.54
C GLN A 103 -18.23 -1.49 -2.53
N HIS A 104 -18.47 -0.22 -2.18
CA HIS A 104 -19.45 0.19 -1.17
C HIS A 104 -19.26 -0.50 0.19
N THR A 105 -18.00 -0.75 0.59
CA THR A 105 -17.64 -1.38 1.86
C THR A 105 -16.81 -0.43 2.74
N PRO A 106 -17.35 0.74 3.18
CA PRO A 106 -16.58 1.79 3.82
C PRO A 106 -16.30 1.48 5.31
N THR A 107 -15.65 0.37 5.59
CA THR A 107 -15.31 -0.06 6.95
C THR A 107 -13.81 -0.25 7.14
N TYR A 108 -13.31 -0.01 8.35
CA TYR A 108 -11.92 -0.28 8.71
C TYR A 108 -11.53 -1.75 8.52
N ARG A 109 -12.49 -2.67 8.75
CA ARG A 109 -12.27 -4.09 8.50
C ARG A 109 -12.02 -4.37 7.02
N ALA A 110 -12.85 -3.84 6.11
CA ALA A 110 -12.68 -3.98 4.67
C ALA A 110 -11.36 -3.38 4.21
N PHE A 111 -10.98 -2.21 4.73
CA PHE A 111 -9.70 -1.58 4.45
C PHE A 111 -8.50 -2.48 4.83
N LYS A 112 -8.51 -3.09 6.03
CA LYS A 112 -7.47 -4.04 6.43
C LYS A 112 -7.38 -5.26 5.51
N HIS A 113 -8.53 -5.80 5.10
CA HIS A 113 -8.58 -6.91 4.14
C HIS A 113 -7.99 -6.48 2.79
N ALA A 114 -8.37 -5.31 2.27
CA ALA A 114 -7.83 -4.78 1.03
C ALA A 114 -6.29 -4.60 1.09
N LEU A 115 -5.75 -4.16 2.24
CA LEU A 115 -4.29 -4.09 2.44
C LEU A 115 -3.63 -5.49 2.43
N ILE A 116 -4.24 -6.48 3.08
CA ILE A 116 -3.72 -7.85 3.08
C ILE A 116 -3.74 -8.42 1.67
N ASP A 117 -4.87 -8.27 0.97
CA ASP A 117 -5.07 -8.77 -0.41
C ASP A 117 -3.97 -8.26 -1.35
N MET A 118 -3.60 -6.97 -1.25
CA MET A 118 -2.65 -6.37 -2.18
C MET A 118 -1.18 -6.42 -1.75
N ARG A 119 -0.90 -6.52 -0.44
CA ARG A 119 0.46 -6.46 0.11
C ARG A 119 1.12 -7.82 0.18
N TYR A 120 0.32 -8.88 0.32
CA TYR A 120 0.82 -10.23 0.54
C TYR A 120 0.42 -11.16 -0.61
N ARG A 121 1.31 -12.06 -0.96
CA ARG A 121 1.12 -13.04 -2.03
C ARG A 121 -0.14 -13.88 -1.82
N GLY A 122 -1.00 -13.94 -2.83
CA GLY A 122 -2.30 -14.62 -2.78
C GLY A 122 -3.26 -14.02 -1.76
N GLY A 123 -3.06 -12.77 -1.31
CA GLY A 123 -3.90 -12.12 -0.30
C GLY A 123 -3.79 -12.76 1.09
N ILE A 124 -2.67 -13.43 1.40
CA ILE A 124 -2.53 -14.16 2.67
C ILE A 124 -1.23 -13.76 3.37
N LEU A 125 -1.37 -13.20 4.57
CA LEU A 125 -0.24 -12.90 5.45
C LEU A 125 0.29 -14.20 6.06
N ARG A 126 1.44 -14.69 5.55
CA ARG A 126 2.14 -15.90 6.00
C ARG A 126 3.59 -15.60 6.40
N GLY A 127 3.83 -14.47 7.06
CA GLY A 127 5.16 -14.02 7.45
C GLY A 127 5.84 -13.14 6.39
N TYR A 128 7.05 -12.71 6.69
CA TYR A 128 7.82 -11.71 5.96
C TYR A 128 7.97 -12.02 4.46
N THR A 129 8.26 -13.27 4.10
CA THR A 129 8.51 -13.68 2.71
C THR A 129 7.24 -13.76 1.85
N SER A 130 6.04 -13.64 2.45
CA SER A 130 4.79 -13.53 1.71
C SER A 130 4.49 -12.09 1.26
N ARG A 131 5.16 -11.09 1.84
CA ARG A 131 5.03 -9.69 1.44
C ARG A 131 5.63 -9.47 0.04
N LEU A 132 4.97 -8.67 -0.78
CA LEU A 132 5.40 -8.35 -2.14
C LEU A 132 6.44 -7.23 -2.08
N HIS A 133 7.72 -7.62 -1.96
CA HIS A 133 8.82 -6.68 -1.72
C HIS A 133 9.26 -5.90 -2.97
N TYR A 134 9.13 -6.49 -4.15
CA TYR A 134 9.43 -5.84 -5.43
C TYR A 134 8.17 -5.33 -6.09
N PHE A 135 8.20 -4.12 -6.63
CA PHE A 135 6.97 -3.55 -7.18
C PHE A 135 6.50 -4.25 -8.46
N THR A 136 7.39 -4.83 -9.24
CA THR A 136 7.00 -5.71 -10.36
C THR A 136 6.21 -6.93 -9.87
N ASP A 137 6.60 -7.54 -8.76
CA ASP A 137 5.87 -8.64 -8.13
C ASP A 137 4.49 -8.18 -7.64
N TRP A 138 4.44 -7.00 -7.03
CA TRP A 138 3.20 -6.35 -6.62
C TRP A 138 2.24 -6.12 -7.80
N ILE A 139 2.75 -5.63 -8.94
CA ILE A 139 1.95 -5.43 -10.16
C ILE A 139 1.39 -6.76 -10.65
N LEU A 140 2.23 -7.79 -10.79
CA LEU A 140 1.84 -9.10 -11.31
C LEU A 140 0.76 -9.75 -10.45
N GLU A 141 0.95 -9.78 -9.15
CA GLU A 141 0.02 -10.40 -8.21
C GLU A 141 -1.32 -9.65 -8.18
N ASN A 142 -1.28 -8.32 -8.12
CA ASN A 142 -2.49 -7.50 -8.09
C ASN A 142 -3.20 -7.41 -9.45
N SER A 143 -2.50 -7.64 -10.55
CA SER A 143 -3.13 -7.79 -11.86
C SER A 143 -3.85 -9.14 -11.98
N ARG A 144 -3.27 -10.22 -11.45
CA ARG A 144 -3.94 -11.54 -11.42
C ARG A 144 -5.21 -11.52 -10.58
N SER A 145 -5.22 -10.79 -9.47
CA SER A 145 -6.41 -10.62 -8.63
C SER A 145 -7.45 -9.67 -9.21
N GLY A 146 -7.17 -9.02 -10.35
CA GLY A 146 -8.05 -8.05 -10.98
C GLY A 146 -8.12 -6.69 -10.27
N LEU A 147 -7.22 -6.41 -9.32
CA LEU A 147 -7.19 -5.14 -8.60
C LEU A 147 -6.67 -3.99 -9.46
N VAL A 148 -5.66 -4.27 -10.27
CA VAL A 148 -5.03 -3.28 -11.16
C VAL A 148 -4.81 -3.85 -12.55
N THR A 149 -4.56 -2.96 -13.51
CA THR A 149 -4.12 -3.30 -14.87
C THR A 149 -2.87 -2.50 -15.20
N GLU A 150 -1.79 -3.17 -15.60
CA GLU A 150 -0.63 -2.50 -16.16
C GLU A 150 -0.91 -2.08 -17.60
N ILE A 151 -0.79 -0.79 -17.88
CA ILE A 151 -1.01 -0.22 -19.20
C ILE A 151 0.27 -0.30 -20.01
N GLN A 152 0.20 -0.95 -21.18
CA GLN A 152 1.34 -1.14 -22.09
C GLN A 152 1.01 -0.75 -23.53
N GLN A 153 -0.11 -0.09 -23.74
CA GLN A 153 -0.59 0.36 -25.04
C GLN A 153 -1.01 1.85 -24.98
N PRO A 154 -0.92 2.61 -26.06
CA PRO A 154 -0.43 2.20 -27.38
C PRO A 154 1.12 2.14 -27.45
N GLN A 155 1.65 1.28 -28.30
CA GLN A 155 3.12 1.09 -28.43
C GLN A 155 3.88 2.37 -28.82
N SER A 156 3.22 3.30 -29.52
CA SER A 156 3.81 4.61 -29.85
C SER A 156 4.25 5.41 -28.61
N VAL A 157 3.66 5.12 -27.44
CA VAL A 157 3.98 5.74 -26.16
C VAL A 157 4.93 4.83 -25.37
N PHE A 158 4.61 3.52 -25.28
CA PHE A 158 5.39 2.52 -24.57
C PHE A 158 6.48 1.93 -25.48
N SER A 159 7.42 2.78 -25.88
CA SER A 159 8.43 2.50 -26.94
C SER A 159 9.72 1.84 -26.44
N ALA A 160 9.84 1.61 -25.14
CA ALA A 160 11.02 0.97 -24.54
C ALA A 160 10.63 -0.28 -23.77
N VAL A 161 11.60 -1.19 -23.57
CA VAL A 161 11.42 -2.46 -22.86
C VAL A 161 12.35 -2.51 -21.65
N GLN A 162 11.78 -2.69 -20.47
CA GLN A 162 12.52 -3.04 -19.26
C GLN A 162 12.66 -4.56 -19.19
N LYS A 163 13.90 -5.07 -19.19
CA LYS A 163 14.19 -6.44 -18.75
C LYS A 163 14.47 -6.38 -17.25
N VAL A 164 13.60 -6.95 -16.45
CA VAL A 164 13.72 -6.97 -14.98
C VAL A 164 14.95 -7.78 -14.59
N SER A 165 15.75 -7.24 -13.67
CA SER A 165 16.88 -7.91 -13.05
C SER A 165 16.94 -7.49 -11.59
N VAL A 166 16.37 -8.32 -10.71
CA VAL A 166 16.28 -8.03 -9.28
C VAL A 166 17.09 -9.04 -8.47
N SER A 167 17.82 -8.54 -7.48
CA SER A 167 18.66 -9.35 -6.59
C SER A 167 19.06 -8.61 -5.32
N TYR A 168 18.54 -7.38 -5.11
CA TYR A 168 19.06 -6.51 -4.07
C TYR A 168 18.88 -7.07 -2.67
N MET A 169 17.72 -7.63 -2.34
CA MET A 169 17.44 -8.13 -1.00
C MET A 169 18.29 -9.37 -0.66
N SER A 170 18.37 -10.34 -1.59
CA SER A 170 19.15 -11.56 -1.33
C SER A 170 20.65 -11.34 -1.34
N THR A 171 21.14 -10.28 -2.00
CA THR A 171 22.57 -9.92 -2.02
C THR A 171 22.97 -8.93 -0.93
N HIS A 172 22.00 -8.23 -0.33
CA HIS A 172 22.22 -7.27 0.77
C HIS A 172 21.31 -7.58 1.98
N PRO A 173 21.29 -8.82 2.50
CA PRO A 173 20.37 -9.19 3.59
C PRO A 173 20.61 -8.37 4.85
N GLN A 174 21.82 -7.85 5.04
CA GLN A 174 22.18 -6.99 6.17
C GLN A 174 21.48 -5.62 6.16
N SER A 175 20.87 -5.23 5.03
CA SER A 175 20.08 -4.01 4.94
C SER A 175 18.63 -4.17 5.44
N TYR A 176 18.22 -5.40 5.78
CA TYR A 176 16.86 -5.75 6.18
C TYR A 176 16.85 -6.46 7.52
N GLU A 177 16.22 -5.87 8.52
CA GLU A 177 16.24 -6.40 9.89
C GLU A 177 15.67 -7.82 10.00
N ALA A 178 14.60 -8.10 9.26
CA ALA A 178 14.00 -9.43 9.20
C ALA A 178 14.96 -10.49 8.59
N LEU A 179 15.73 -10.13 7.55
CA LEU A 179 16.69 -11.05 6.93
C LEU A 179 17.94 -11.26 7.78
N LYS A 180 18.30 -10.29 8.62
CA LYS A 180 19.37 -10.47 9.61
C LYS A 180 18.98 -11.46 10.68
N LYS A 181 17.75 -11.33 11.20
CA LYS A 181 17.22 -12.19 12.28
C LYS A 181 16.89 -13.59 11.79
N HIS A 182 16.44 -13.70 10.54
CA HIS A 182 15.95 -14.92 9.90
C HIS A 182 16.69 -15.19 8.58
N PRO A 183 17.96 -15.62 8.61
CA PRO A 183 18.75 -15.90 7.41
C PRO A 183 18.11 -16.93 6.46
N GLU A 184 17.27 -17.82 6.98
CA GLU A 184 16.51 -18.80 6.21
C GLU A 184 15.53 -18.15 5.23
N TYR A 185 15.08 -16.90 5.47
CA TYR A 185 14.20 -16.17 4.55
C TYR A 185 14.91 -15.77 3.26
N VAL A 186 16.24 -15.63 3.27
CA VAL A 186 17.03 -15.20 2.09
C VAL A 186 16.84 -16.14 0.91
N SER A 187 16.71 -17.46 1.16
CA SER A 187 16.46 -18.44 0.09
C SER A 187 15.13 -18.20 -0.62
N ARG A 188 14.06 -17.89 0.14
CA ARG A 188 12.73 -17.59 -0.40
C ARG A 188 12.70 -16.26 -1.17
N ILE A 189 13.40 -15.25 -0.65
CA ILE A 189 13.55 -13.96 -1.35
C ILE A 189 14.29 -14.17 -2.67
N ARG A 190 15.39 -14.93 -2.68
CA ARG A 190 16.14 -15.26 -3.91
C ARG A 190 15.29 -16.01 -4.94
N GLU A 191 14.46 -16.94 -4.52
CA GLU A 191 13.51 -17.62 -5.41
C GLU A 191 12.56 -16.62 -6.08
N THR A 192 12.01 -15.69 -5.30
CA THR A 192 11.16 -14.61 -5.84
C THR A 192 11.92 -13.74 -6.85
N GLU A 193 13.15 -13.35 -6.52
CA GLU A 193 14.01 -12.55 -7.39
C GLU A 193 14.33 -13.28 -8.71
N GLN A 194 14.60 -14.58 -8.65
CA GLN A 194 14.84 -15.42 -9.83
C GLN A 194 13.59 -15.52 -10.72
N ASN A 195 12.41 -15.68 -10.13
CA ASN A 195 11.15 -15.76 -10.86
C ASN A 195 10.78 -14.46 -11.58
N LEU A 196 11.19 -13.31 -11.04
CA LEU A 196 10.97 -12.00 -11.66
C LEU A 196 12.02 -11.65 -12.72
N SER A 197 13.25 -12.10 -12.51
CA SER A 197 14.38 -11.75 -13.38
C SER A 197 14.22 -12.35 -14.77
N GLY A 198 14.49 -11.55 -15.79
CA GLY A 198 14.33 -11.92 -17.21
C GLY A 198 12.97 -11.53 -17.79
N MET A 199 11.95 -11.26 -16.98
CA MET A 199 10.66 -10.75 -17.46
C MET A 199 10.83 -9.42 -18.18
N LYS A 200 9.99 -9.18 -19.18
CA LYS A 200 10.06 -7.97 -20.03
C LYS A 200 8.75 -7.20 -19.97
N PHE A 201 8.83 -5.89 -19.75
CA PHE A 201 7.68 -4.99 -19.68
C PHE A 201 7.92 -3.77 -20.55
N CYS A 202 6.91 -3.38 -21.34
CA CYS A 202 6.96 -2.13 -22.08
C CYS A 202 6.80 -0.94 -21.11
N TYR A 203 7.56 0.13 -21.35
CA TYR A 203 7.48 1.33 -20.54
C TYR A 203 7.67 2.59 -21.40
N ILE A 204 7.28 3.73 -20.86
CA ILE A 204 7.45 5.05 -21.49
C ILE A 204 8.84 5.57 -21.11
N PRO A 205 9.79 5.67 -22.05
CA PRO A 205 11.13 6.17 -21.75
C PRO A 205 11.09 7.64 -21.30
N LYS A 206 12.01 8.06 -20.44
CA LYS A 206 12.01 9.43 -19.90
C LYS A 206 12.09 10.52 -20.97
N SER A 207 12.68 10.24 -22.14
CA SER A 207 12.68 11.14 -23.28
C SER A 207 11.28 11.42 -23.85
N ALA A 208 10.35 10.46 -23.76
CA ALA A 208 9.00 10.57 -24.26
C ALA A 208 8.04 11.22 -23.25
N VAL A 209 8.41 11.27 -21.95
CA VAL A 209 7.53 11.84 -20.89
C VAL A 209 7.30 13.35 -21.05
N GLY A 210 8.11 14.05 -21.84
CA GLY A 210 7.90 15.45 -22.20
C GLY A 210 6.76 15.68 -23.19
N ASN A 211 6.31 14.65 -23.92
CA ASN A 211 5.25 14.78 -24.91
C ASN A 211 3.85 14.59 -24.28
N SER A 212 3.32 15.66 -23.71
CA SER A 212 2.03 15.62 -23.02
C SER A 212 0.87 15.17 -23.92
N LYS A 213 0.91 15.44 -25.22
CA LYS A 213 -0.15 15.02 -26.17
C LYS A 213 -0.19 13.49 -26.30
N LEU A 214 0.96 12.84 -26.46
CA LEU A 214 1.04 11.38 -26.52
C LEU A 214 0.72 10.74 -25.17
N LEU A 215 1.25 11.30 -24.08
CA LEU A 215 1.00 10.77 -22.75
C LEU A 215 -0.48 10.74 -22.37
N ARG A 216 -1.25 11.75 -22.76
CA ARG A 216 -2.70 11.80 -22.51
C ARG A 216 -3.49 10.67 -23.17
N GLN A 217 -2.90 9.95 -24.13
CA GLN A 217 -3.53 8.76 -24.73
C GLN A 217 -3.44 7.53 -23.82
N ALA A 218 -2.46 7.51 -22.90
CA ALA A 218 -2.17 6.35 -22.08
C ALA A 218 -2.30 6.61 -20.57
N VAL A 219 -2.01 7.82 -20.11
CA VAL A 219 -1.91 8.16 -18.69
C VAL A 219 -3.10 9.01 -18.27
N ASN A 220 -3.88 8.51 -17.34
CA ASN A 220 -5.01 9.21 -16.73
C ASN A 220 -4.61 9.81 -15.37
N ASP A 221 -5.37 10.81 -14.92
CA ASP A 221 -5.30 11.27 -13.55
C ASP A 221 -5.55 10.10 -12.58
N GLY A 222 -4.70 9.97 -11.56
CA GLY A 222 -4.81 8.93 -10.55
C GLY A 222 -4.23 7.56 -10.93
N ASP A 223 -3.69 7.39 -12.15
CA ASP A 223 -2.89 6.22 -12.46
C ASP A 223 -1.64 6.19 -11.57
N ILE A 224 -1.24 5.00 -11.13
CA ILE A 224 0.01 4.80 -10.40
C ILE A 224 1.17 4.87 -11.40
N ILE A 225 2.14 5.72 -11.11
CA ILE A 225 3.39 5.85 -11.87
C ILE A 225 4.47 5.07 -11.12
N ALA A 226 5.03 4.05 -11.79
CA ALA A 226 6.19 3.33 -11.31
C ALA A 226 7.42 3.76 -12.12
N ILE A 227 8.33 4.47 -11.47
CA ILE A 227 9.55 5.01 -12.11
C ILE A 227 10.57 3.90 -12.25
N THR A 228 10.88 3.52 -13.49
CA THR A 228 11.90 2.52 -13.82
C THR A 228 13.31 3.06 -13.62
N CYS A 229 14.26 2.18 -13.28
CA CYS A 229 15.65 2.58 -13.09
C CYS A 229 16.64 1.57 -13.65
N ASN A 230 17.91 2.03 -13.78
CA ASN A 230 19.04 1.20 -14.16
C ASN A 230 19.96 0.85 -12.99
N LYS A 231 19.46 0.97 -11.74
CA LYS A 231 20.21 0.56 -10.55
C LYS A 231 20.30 -0.96 -10.49
N PRO A 232 21.49 -1.54 -10.29
CA PRO A 232 21.64 -2.98 -10.19
C PRO A 232 20.78 -3.58 -9.09
N GLY A 233 20.10 -4.68 -9.40
CA GLY A 233 19.29 -5.44 -8.45
C GLY A 233 17.93 -4.83 -8.11
N LEU A 234 17.52 -3.69 -8.69
CA LEU A 234 16.24 -3.03 -8.47
C LEU A 234 15.42 -2.93 -9.76
N ASP A 235 14.10 -3.05 -9.64
CA ASP A 235 13.16 -2.91 -10.75
C ASP A 235 12.60 -1.49 -10.87
N ILE A 236 12.12 -0.94 -9.76
CA ILE A 236 11.47 0.36 -9.66
C ILE A 236 12.18 1.23 -8.63
N ALA A 237 12.43 2.49 -8.98
CA ALA A 237 13.11 3.44 -8.11
C ALA A 237 12.15 4.18 -7.17
N HIS A 238 10.93 4.48 -7.64
CA HIS A 238 9.97 5.30 -6.91
C HIS A 238 8.56 5.16 -7.45
N LEU A 239 7.57 5.53 -6.61
CA LEU A 239 6.15 5.44 -6.91
C LEU A 239 5.43 6.74 -6.61
N GLY A 240 4.32 6.97 -7.31
CA GLY A 240 3.38 8.06 -7.03
C GLY A 240 2.15 7.97 -7.93
N PHE A 241 1.34 9.00 -7.92
CA PHE A 241 0.14 9.12 -8.73
C PHE A 241 0.29 10.19 -9.79
N ALA A 242 -0.25 9.92 -10.96
CA ALA A 242 -0.32 10.85 -12.07
C ALA A 242 -1.26 12.01 -11.75
N VAL A 243 -0.78 13.23 -11.93
CA VAL A 243 -1.56 14.46 -11.79
C VAL A 243 -1.36 15.32 -13.03
N TRP A 244 -2.40 15.49 -13.83
CA TRP A 244 -2.35 16.38 -14.97
C TRP A 244 -2.59 17.83 -14.57
N LYS A 245 -1.67 18.72 -14.95
CA LYS A 245 -1.78 20.18 -14.83
C LYS A 245 -1.69 20.84 -16.21
N THR A 246 -1.82 22.15 -16.24
CA THR A 246 -1.79 22.92 -17.50
C THR A 246 -0.44 22.83 -18.22
N ASP A 247 0.65 22.72 -17.45
CA ASP A 247 2.03 22.63 -17.94
C ASP A 247 2.52 21.19 -18.19
N GLY A 248 1.71 20.17 -17.88
CA GLY A 248 2.02 18.78 -18.16
C GLY A 248 1.66 17.79 -17.07
N LEU A 249 2.27 16.61 -17.14
CA LEU A 249 2.12 15.56 -16.14
C LEU A 249 3.01 15.84 -14.93
N HIS A 250 2.43 15.77 -13.74
CA HIS A 250 3.10 15.88 -12.44
C HIS A 250 2.97 14.57 -11.66
N LEU A 251 3.71 14.46 -10.56
CA LEU A 251 3.71 13.33 -9.66
C LEU A 251 3.23 13.74 -8.27
N LEU A 252 2.19 13.09 -7.74
CA LEU A 252 1.87 13.13 -6.32
C LEU A 252 2.53 11.92 -5.65
N ASN A 253 3.42 12.15 -4.69
CA ASN A 253 4.23 11.09 -4.12
C ASN A 253 4.61 11.35 -2.65
N ALA A 254 4.98 10.30 -1.93
CA ALA A 254 5.69 10.45 -0.66
C ALA A 254 7.18 10.68 -0.98
N SER A 255 7.59 11.93 -0.94
CA SER A 255 8.88 12.38 -1.44
C SER A 255 9.97 12.31 -0.36
N GLN A 256 11.00 11.50 -0.59
CA GLN A 256 12.19 11.47 0.25
C GLN A 256 12.94 12.82 0.21
N LEU A 257 12.90 13.51 -0.93
CA LEU A 257 13.54 14.81 -1.10
C LEU A 257 12.85 15.90 -0.26
N HIS A 258 11.51 15.97 -0.33
CA HIS A 258 10.72 16.95 0.41
C HIS A 258 10.38 16.50 1.85
N LYS A 259 10.76 15.27 2.24
CA LYS A 259 10.47 14.66 3.55
C LYS A 259 8.98 14.56 3.89
N LYS A 260 8.11 14.60 2.89
CA LYS A 260 6.65 14.55 3.05
C LYS A 260 5.93 14.15 1.76
N VAL A 261 4.63 13.86 1.88
CA VAL A 261 3.76 13.68 0.72
C VAL A 261 3.53 15.03 0.04
N VAL A 262 3.80 15.11 -1.26
CA VAL A 262 3.67 16.34 -2.06
C VAL A 262 3.12 16.05 -3.47
N GLU A 263 2.45 17.02 -4.06
CA GLU A 263 2.39 17.13 -5.52
C GLU A 263 3.65 17.87 -5.98
N GLU A 264 4.51 17.19 -6.74
CA GLU A 264 5.76 17.79 -7.20
C GLU A 264 5.51 19.12 -7.93
N PRO A 265 6.22 20.20 -7.57
CA PRO A 265 6.00 21.51 -8.20
C PRO A 265 6.46 21.54 -9.66
N MET A 266 7.37 20.64 -10.05
CA MET A 266 7.86 20.48 -11.41
C MET A 266 7.13 19.37 -12.16
N THR A 267 7.12 19.44 -13.49
CA THR A 267 6.60 18.36 -14.32
C THR A 267 7.39 17.07 -14.10
N LEU A 268 6.74 15.92 -14.28
CA LEU A 268 7.38 14.62 -14.19
C LEU A 268 8.58 14.49 -15.16
N TYR A 269 8.49 15.10 -16.33
CA TYR A 269 9.63 15.16 -17.26
C TYR A 269 10.86 15.78 -16.58
N ARG A 270 10.71 16.99 -16.00
CA ARG A 270 11.83 17.67 -15.30
C ARG A 270 12.32 16.87 -14.09
N TYR A 271 11.41 16.24 -13.37
CA TYR A 271 11.74 15.37 -12.24
C TYR A 271 12.64 14.20 -12.69
N LEU A 272 12.26 13.50 -13.76
CA LEU A 272 13.03 12.36 -14.28
C LEU A 272 14.42 12.78 -14.81
N GLN A 273 14.52 13.97 -15.43
CA GLN A 273 15.81 14.45 -15.94
C GLN A 273 16.82 14.75 -14.83
N LYS A 274 16.38 15.15 -13.64
CA LYS A 274 17.24 15.39 -12.49
C LYS A 274 17.83 14.10 -11.88
N HIS A 275 17.28 12.94 -12.21
CA HIS A 275 17.71 11.66 -11.68
C HIS A 275 18.33 10.78 -12.78
N LEU A 276 19.66 10.68 -12.79
CA LEU A 276 20.41 9.96 -13.84
C LEU A 276 20.04 8.47 -13.93
N SER A 277 19.72 7.85 -12.79
CA SER A 277 19.34 6.44 -12.74
C SER A 277 17.91 6.16 -13.21
N HIS A 278 17.04 7.17 -13.34
CA HIS A 278 15.67 6.97 -13.81
C HIS A 278 15.68 6.79 -15.33
N THR A 279 15.00 5.76 -15.83
CA THR A 279 14.95 5.43 -17.25
C THR A 279 13.62 5.78 -17.90
N GLY A 280 12.52 5.80 -17.14
CA GLY A 280 11.18 6.12 -17.61
C GLY A 280 10.11 5.74 -16.60
N ILE A 281 8.91 5.43 -17.10
CA ILE A 281 7.75 5.11 -16.25
C ILE A 281 6.96 3.92 -16.79
N ARG A 282 6.46 3.08 -15.89
CA ARG A 282 5.38 2.10 -16.11
C ARG A 282 4.11 2.68 -15.51
N ILE A 283 2.96 2.35 -16.10
CA ILE A 283 1.65 2.91 -15.72
C ILE A 283 0.77 1.79 -15.22
N ILE A 284 0.23 1.94 -14.02
CA ILE A 284 -0.64 0.95 -13.41
C ILE A 284 -1.98 1.63 -13.06
N ARG A 285 -3.07 1.10 -13.58
CA ARG A 285 -4.42 1.62 -13.38
C ARG A 285 -5.19 0.79 -12.39
N ILE A 286 -5.80 1.44 -11.41
CA ILE A 286 -6.72 0.79 -10.47
C ILE A 286 -8.00 0.47 -11.22
N ASN A 287 -8.44 -0.79 -11.19
CA ASN A 287 -9.66 -1.23 -11.83
C ASN A 287 -10.90 -0.74 -11.05
N LYS A 288 -12.01 -0.56 -11.78
CA LYS A 288 -13.29 -0.13 -11.18
C LYS A 288 -14.04 -1.30 -10.61
#